data_336b810bde437a8ff462b5342bee7ed6
#
_entry.id   336b810bde437a8ff462b5342bee7ed6
#
_cell.length_a   1.000
_cell.length_b   1.000
_cell.length_c   1.000
_cell.angle_alpha   90.00
_cell.angle_beta   90.00
_cell.angle_gamma   90.00
#
_symmetry.space_group_name_H-M   'P 1'
#
loop_
_entity.id
_entity.type
_entity.pdbx_description
1 polymer ?
#
loop_
_entity_poly.entity_id
_entity_poly.type
_entity_poly.pdbx_seq_one_letter_code
_entity_poly.pdbx_strand_id
1 'polypeptide(L)'
;MIIVTCKITLYSEKRKSPFTSGYRPAFIFDFMPWRISGKIDLINGESFPPGNTDIVKVTFLDEQIMVEKLKVGTKFTFDEVIGGTLGDGEILNIEIR
;
A
#
# COMPACT_ATOMS: atom_id res chain seq x y z
N MET A 1 8.70 10.90 8.12
CA MET A 1 7.63 10.31 7.25
C MET A 1 8.29 9.49 6.15
N ILE A 2 7.69 8.37 5.82
CA ILE A 2 8.21 7.45 4.80
C ILE A 2 7.25 7.49 3.62
N ILE A 3 7.76 7.79 2.43
CA ILE A 3 6.98 7.79 1.20
C ILE A 3 7.56 6.73 0.29
N VAL A 4 6.74 5.77 -0.11
CA VAL A 4 7.17 4.73 -1.04
C VAL A 4 6.42 4.88 -2.36
N THR A 5 7.11 4.57 -3.45
CA THR A 5 6.49 4.36 -4.75
C THR A 5 6.40 2.86 -4.92
N CYS A 6 5.22 2.36 -5.20
CA CYS A 6 5.01 0.92 -5.30
C CYS A 6 4.03 0.57 -6.41
N LYS A 7 4.14 -0.66 -6.88
CA LYS A 7 3.19 -1.23 -7.83
C LYS A 7 2.23 -2.09 -7.05
N ILE A 8 0.93 -1.80 -7.15
CA ILE A 8 -0.10 -2.53 -6.41
C ILE A 8 -1.15 -3.10 -7.35
N THR A 9 -1.76 -4.20 -6.91
CA THR A 9 -2.91 -4.81 -7.57
C THR A 9 -4.06 -4.84 -6.57
N LEU A 10 -5.21 -4.33 -6.97
CA LEU A 10 -6.45 -4.42 -6.19
C LEU A 10 -7.25 -5.62 -6.71
N TYR A 11 -7.52 -6.60 -5.84
CA TYR A 11 -8.23 -7.81 -6.23
C TYR A 11 -9.69 -7.50 -6.55
N SER A 12 -10.18 -8.04 -7.66
CA SER A 12 -11.55 -7.77 -8.14
C SER A 12 -12.62 -8.48 -7.32
N GLU A 13 -12.28 -9.59 -6.63
CA GLU A 13 -13.25 -10.36 -5.86
C GLU A 13 -13.58 -9.73 -4.50
N LYS A 14 -12.68 -8.92 -3.95
CA LYS A 14 -12.79 -8.47 -2.56
C LYS A 14 -13.41 -7.09 -2.42
N ARG A 15 -13.22 -6.25 -3.39
CA ARG A 15 -13.75 -4.89 -3.37
C ARG A 15 -14.49 -4.62 -4.67
N LYS A 16 -15.71 -4.10 -4.57
CA LYS A 16 -16.58 -3.88 -5.74
C LYS A 16 -16.51 -2.46 -6.26
N SER A 17 -16.03 -1.51 -5.45
CA SER A 17 -15.93 -0.12 -5.84
C SER A 17 -14.47 0.34 -5.95
N PRO A 18 -14.18 1.33 -6.81
CA PRO A 18 -12.83 1.89 -6.86
C PRO A 18 -12.54 2.73 -5.62
N PHE A 19 -11.25 2.97 -5.36
CA PHE A 19 -10.86 3.98 -4.37
C PHE A 19 -10.18 5.16 -5.06
N THR A 20 -10.06 6.26 -4.32
CA THR A 20 -9.43 7.50 -4.79
C THR A 20 -8.23 7.83 -3.89
N SER A 21 -7.47 8.87 -4.28
CA SER A 21 -6.35 9.35 -3.47
C SER A 21 -6.80 9.70 -2.05
N GLY A 22 -5.96 9.36 -1.07
CA GLY A 22 -6.28 9.54 0.34
C GLY A 22 -6.79 8.29 1.03
N TYR A 23 -7.01 7.21 0.30
CA TYR A 23 -7.45 5.93 0.85
C TYR A 23 -6.39 5.38 1.81
N ARG A 24 -6.83 4.88 2.99
CA ARG A 24 -5.94 4.44 4.07
C ARG A 24 -6.21 3.01 4.51
N PRO A 25 -5.83 2.01 3.71
CA PRO A 25 -5.91 0.63 4.17
C PRO A 25 -4.78 0.30 5.15
N ALA A 26 -4.84 -0.89 5.74
CA ALA A 26 -3.76 -1.43 6.55
C ALA A 26 -2.81 -2.24 5.68
N PHE A 27 -1.51 -2.08 5.89
CA PHE A 27 -0.46 -2.77 5.16
C PHE A 27 0.18 -3.83 6.04
N ILE A 28 0.51 -4.96 5.45
CA ILE A 28 1.11 -6.12 6.13
C ILE A 28 2.45 -6.41 5.48
N PHE A 29 3.51 -6.38 6.28
CA PHE A 29 4.88 -6.71 5.87
C PHE A 29 5.38 -7.91 6.67
N ASP A 30 6.21 -8.74 6.06
CA ASP A 30 6.76 -9.94 6.71
C ASP A 30 7.60 -9.62 7.95
N PHE A 31 8.26 -8.46 7.95
CA PHE A 31 9.14 -8.07 9.05
C PHE A 31 8.41 -7.42 10.23
N MET A 32 7.09 -7.22 10.11
CA MET A 32 6.28 -6.60 11.18
C MET A 32 5.15 -7.52 11.60
N PRO A 33 4.99 -7.79 12.90
CA PRO A 33 3.90 -8.61 13.39
C PRO A 33 2.56 -7.88 13.50
N TRP A 34 2.54 -6.57 13.25
CA TRP A 34 1.31 -5.76 13.29
C TRP A 34 1.06 -5.10 11.93
N ARG A 35 -0.19 -4.69 11.72
CA ARG A 35 -0.57 -3.92 10.54
C ARG A 35 -0.20 -2.46 10.72
N ILE A 36 0.13 -1.79 9.64
CA ILE A 36 0.41 -0.36 9.65
C ILE A 36 -0.49 0.34 8.63
N SER A 37 -1.12 1.44 9.05
CA SER A 37 -1.92 2.27 8.16
C SER A 37 -1.03 3.06 7.22
N GLY A 38 -1.39 3.12 5.95
CA GLY A 38 -0.71 3.94 4.96
C GLY A 38 -1.70 4.65 4.07
N LYS A 39 -1.37 5.86 3.66
CA LYS A 39 -2.22 6.66 2.77
C LYS A 39 -1.77 6.45 1.34
N ILE A 40 -2.68 5.97 0.48
CA ILE A 40 -2.42 5.78 -0.94
C ILE A 40 -2.81 7.04 -1.70
N ASP A 41 -1.86 7.59 -2.46
CA ASP A 41 -2.11 8.68 -3.40
C ASP A 41 -1.84 8.20 -4.82
N LEU A 42 -2.80 8.40 -5.70
CA LEU A 42 -2.73 7.94 -7.08
C LEU A 42 -1.81 8.85 -7.89
N ILE A 43 -0.98 8.25 -8.73
CA ILE A 43 -0.12 8.96 -9.67
C ILE A 43 -0.85 9.09 -11.01
N ASN A 44 -1.56 8.03 -11.40
CA ASN A 44 -2.24 7.95 -12.68
C ASN A 44 -3.75 7.91 -12.47
N GLY A 45 -4.48 8.85 -13.07
CA GLY A 45 -5.93 8.89 -13.00
C GLY A 45 -6.47 9.36 -11.67
N GLU A 46 -7.80 9.36 -11.54
CA GLU A 46 -8.51 9.85 -10.37
C GLU A 46 -9.08 8.73 -9.51
N SER A 47 -9.11 7.52 -10.02
CA SER A 47 -9.62 6.37 -9.27
C SER A 47 -8.83 5.12 -9.60
N PHE A 48 -8.86 4.16 -8.66
CA PHE A 48 -8.20 2.86 -8.80
C PHE A 48 -9.27 1.78 -8.75
N PRO A 49 -9.67 1.25 -9.91
CA PRO A 49 -10.76 0.27 -9.94
C PRO A 49 -10.30 -1.12 -9.51
N PRO A 50 -11.26 -1.95 -9.03
CA PRO A 50 -10.96 -3.35 -8.73
C PRO A 50 -10.42 -4.08 -9.97
N GLY A 51 -9.44 -4.95 -9.74
CA GLY A 51 -8.77 -5.71 -10.80
C GLY A 51 -7.62 -4.97 -11.47
N ASN A 52 -7.41 -3.70 -11.14
CA ASN A 52 -6.35 -2.89 -11.73
C ASN A 52 -5.01 -3.14 -11.05
N THR A 53 -3.94 -2.95 -11.83
CA THR A 53 -2.56 -2.91 -11.34
C THR A 53 -1.94 -1.60 -11.82
N ASP A 54 -1.36 -0.83 -10.91
CA ASP A 54 -0.76 0.44 -11.26
C ASP A 54 0.25 0.87 -10.20
N ILE A 55 1.00 1.91 -10.51
CA ILE A 55 2.01 2.49 -9.63
C ILE A 55 1.36 3.63 -8.85
N VAL A 56 1.57 3.61 -7.54
CA VAL A 56 1.01 4.61 -6.61
C VAL A 56 2.08 5.04 -5.62
N LYS A 57 1.80 6.12 -4.89
CA LYS A 57 2.60 6.53 -3.73
C LYS A 57 1.85 6.19 -2.46
N VAL A 58 2.58 5.70 -1.46
CA VAL A 58 2.01 5.41 -0.14
C VAL A 58 2.84 6.12 0.90
N THR A 59 2.17 6.84 1.79
CA THR A 59 2.81 7.57 2.89
C THR A 59 2.53 6.85 4.20
N PHE A 60 3.59 6.53 4.93
CA PHE A 60 3.52 5.95 6.26
C PHE A 60 4.07 6.95 7.28
N LEU A 61 3.55 6.90 8.51
CA LEU A 61 4.18 7.59 9.62
C LEU A 61 5.50 6.89 9.96
N ASP A 62 6.40 7.61 10.63
CA ASP A 62 7.70 7.06 10.99
C ASP A 62 7.54 5.90 11.98
N GLU A 63 8.02 4.74 11.57
CA GLU A 63 8.17 3.55 12.39
C GLU A 63 9.62 3.11 12.27
N GLN A 64 10.29 2.94 13.40
CA GLN A 64 11.71 2.60 13.40
C GLN A 64 11.99 1.30 12.63
N ILE A 65 11.15 0.28 12.81
CA ILE A 65 11.34 -0.99 12.13
C ILE A 65 11.18 -0.86 10.61
N MET A 66 10.29 0.03 10.14
CA MET A 66 10.14 0.28 8.70
C MET A 66 11.37 0.97 8.13
N VAL A 67 11.91 1.96 8.84
CA VAL A 67 13.13 2.64 8.40
C VAL A 67 14.29 1.65 8.27
N GLU A 68 14.39 0.70 9.19
CA GLU A 68 15.48 -0.27 9.20
C GLU A 68 15.31 -1.42 8.22
N LYS A 69 14.07 -1.88 7.99
CA LYS A 69 13.81 -3.13 7.26
C LYS A 69 13.25 -2.96 5.87
N LEU A 70 12.62 -1.81 5.58
CA LEU A 70 11.98 -1.60 4.29
C LEU A 70 13.03 -1.44 3.19
N LYS A 71 12.86 -2.17 2.08
CA LYS A 71 13.80 -2.18 0.96
C LYS A 71 13.04 -2.15 -0.36
N VAL A 72 13.68 -1.65 -1.41
CA VAL A 72 13.20 -1.83 -2.78
C VAL A 72 13.08 -3.35 -3.04
N GLY A 73 11.96 -3.74 -3.62
CA GLY A 73 11.64 -5.14 -3.86
C GLY A 73 10.85 -5.81 -2.74
N THR A 74 10.66 -5.13 -1.59
CA THR A 74 9.83 -5.65 -0.51
C THR A 74 8.41 -5.85 -1.00
N LYS A 75 7.85 -7.02 -0.77
CA LYS A 75 6.45 -7.34 -1.10
C LYS A 75 5.59 -7.19 0.13
N PHE A 76 4.32 -6.86 -0.11
CA PHE A 76 3.36 -6.64 0.96
C PHE A 76 1.94 -6.97 0.47
N THR A 77 1.04 -7.10 1.44
CA THR A 77 -0.39 -7.13 1.16
C THR A 77 -1.04 -5.96 1.87
N PHE A 78 -2.25 -5.61 1.47
CA PHE A 78 -3.02 -4.60 2.18
C PHE A 78 -4.45 -5.07 2.34
N ASP A 79 -5.10 -4.62 3.43
CA ASP A 79 -6.45 -5.08 3.76
C ASP A 79 -7.28 -4.00 4.43
N GLU A 80 -8.57 -4.31 4.54
CA GLU A 80 -9.48 -3.63 5.46
C GLU A 80 -9.83 -4.62 6.54
N VAL A 81 -9.93 -4.14 7.78
CA VAL A 81 -10.11 -4.98 8.96
C VAL A 81 -11.27 -5.97 8.81
N ILE A 82 -12.34 -5.56 8.14
CA ILE A 82 -13.53 -6.40 7.97
C ILE A 82 -13.49 -7.17 6.66
N GLY A 83 -12.85 -6.65 5.64
CA GLY A 83 -12.89 -7.22 4.29
C GLY A 83 -11.84 -8.25 3.97
N GLY A 84 -10.85 -8.45 4.84
CA GLY A 84 -9.71 -9.32 4.54
C GLY A 84 -8.77 -8.70 3.52
N THR A 85 -7.88 -9.51 2.95
CA THR A 85 -6.87 -9.04 2.00
C THR A 85 -7.51 -8.46 0.76
N LEU A 86 -7.20 -7.20 0.45
CA LEU A 86 -7.73 -6.49 -0.72
C LEU A 86 -6.81 -6.56 -1.92
N GLY A 87 -5.51 -6.67 -1.68
CA GLY A 87 -4.55 -6.64 -2.76
C GLY A 87 -3.13 -6.87 -2.28
N ASP A 88 -2.19 -6.73 -3.21
CA ASP A 88 -0.76 -6.89 -2.92
C ASP A 88 0.06 -5.85 -3.68
N GLY A 89 1.34 -5.79 -3.36
CA GLY A 89 2.24 -4.88 -4.06
C GLY A 89 3.70 -5.14 -3.78
N GLU A 90 4.51 -4.32 -4.44
CA GLU A 90 5.97 -4.38 -4.34
C GLU A 90 6.52 -2.96 -4.29
N ILE A 91 7.48 -2.73 -3.40
CA ILE A 91 8.15 -1.44 -3.23
C ILE A 91 9.12 -1.22 -4.40
N LEU A 92 8.99 -0.10 -5.10
CA LEU A 92 9.85 0.28 -6.21
C LEU A 92 10.84 1.37 -5.82
N ASN A 93 10.48 2.25 -4.91
CA ASN A 93 11.34 3.35 -4.46
C ASN A 93 10.95 3.77 -3.04
N ILE A 94 11.91 4.28 -2.28
CA ILE A 94 11.70 4.69 -0.89
C ILE A 94 12.30 6.07 -0.70
N GLU A 95 11.52 6.96 -0.08
CA GLU A 95 11.96 8.28 0.31
C GLU A 95 11.65 8.49 1.79
N ILE A 96 12.65 8.85 2.57
CA ILE A 96 12.49 9.13 4.01
C ILE A 96 12.67 10.62 4.23
N ARG A 97 11.69 11.26 4.84
CA ARG A 97 11.70 12.70 5.11
C ARG A 97 11.61 13.00 6.59
#